data_43ff5bdf9c0f94c82fae289f75d8b076
#
_entry.id   43ff5bdf9c0f94c82fae289f75d8b076
#
_cell.length_a   1.000
_cell.length_b   1.000
_cell.length_c   1.000
_cell.angle_alpha   90.00
_cell.angle_beta   90.00
_cell.angle_gamma   90.00
#
_symmetry.space_group_name_H-M   'P 1'
#
loop_
_entity.id
_entity.type
_entity.pdbx_description
1 polymer ?
#
loop_
_entity_poly.entity_id
_entity_poly.type
_entity_poly.pdbx_seq_one_letter_code
_entity_poly.pdbx_strand_id
1 'polypeptide(L)'
;GIAVSTLKEITLAQRHLRVPKNIKKNPVLIGHEFSGTIAKVGTRWKEDYQEGKQFVLVPEIPHQIESPGYSYPYFGGAATYCIIPADVIEKGCLLQYEADSFYELAQAQALYSIVVSFHSNYHSKEGTHDHISGIKEGGNTIILGGAGPMGLMAIRYVLGMKKKPR
;
A
#
# COMPACT_ATOMS: atom_id res chain seq x y z
N GLY A 1 9.63 3.17 3.71
CA GLY A 1 9.91 1.91 4.44
C GLY A 1 10.69 0.93 3.61
N ILE A 2 11.26 -0.07 4.27
CA ILE A 2 11.89 -1.21 3.60
C ILE A 2 11.12 -2.45 4.04
N ALA A 3 10.25 -2.94 3.15
CA ALA A 3 9.47 -4.14 3.39
C ALA A 3 10.30 -5.43 3.15
N VAL A 4 9.88 -6.53 3.77
CA VAL A 4 10.42 -7.87 3.46
C VAL A 4 10.23 -8.21 1.97
N SER A 5 9.15 -7.75 1.36
CA SER A 5 8.90 -7.87 -0.08
C SER A 5 9.95 -7.14 -0.94
N THR A 6 10.49 -6.01 -0.50
CA THR A 6 11.61 -5.33 -1.18
C THR A 6 12.89 -6.17 -1.11
N LEU A 7 13.18 -6.80 0.03
CA LEU A 7 14.30 -7.73 0.14
C LEU A 7 14.12 -8.94 -0.79
N LYS A 8 12.91 -9.46 -0.87
CA LYS A 8 12.55 -10.55 -1.78
C LYS A 8 12.72 -10.14 -3.25
N GLU A 9 12.32 -8.92 -3.60
CA GLU A 9 12.52 -8.33 -4.93
C GLU A 9 14.00 -8.30 -5.29
N ILE A 10 14.85 -7.76 -4.42
CA ILE A 10 16.31 -7.70 -4.63
C ILE A 10 16.90 -9.10 -4.81
N THR A 11 16.51 -10.04 -3.95
CA THR A 11 17.04 -11.42 -3.98
C THR A 11 16.61 -12.20 -5.22
N LEU A 12 15.36 -12.06 -5.64
CA LEU A 12 14.81 -12.77 -6.81
C LEU A 12 15.15 -12.08 -8.13
N ALA A 13 15.31 -10.75 -8.11
CA ALA A 13 15.52 -9.92 -9.29
C ALA A 13 14.55 -10.29 -10.42
N GLN A 14 15.04 -10.60 -11.63
CA GLN A 14 14.21 -10.99 -12.77
C GLN A 14 13.34 -12.24 -12.57
N ARG A 15 13.53 -13.01 -11.49
CA ARG A 15 12.66 -14.14 -11.12
C ARG A 15 11.43 -13.68 -10.37
N HIS A 16 11.41 -12.47 -9.83
CA HIS A 16 10.24 -11.90 -9.20
C HIS A 16 9.16 -11.59 -10.25
N LEU A 17 7.90 -11.87 -9.93
CA LEU A 17 6.77 -11.73 -10.88
C LEU A 17 6.62 -10.31 -11.43
N ARG A 18 6.79 -9.31 -10.57
CA ARG A 18 6.58 -7.89 -10.89
C ARG A 18 7.83 -7.20 -11.48
N VAL A 19 8.99 -7.87 -11.47
CA VAL A 19 10.23 -7.31 -11.99
C VAL A 19 10.40 -7.67 -13.47
N PRO A 20 10.78 -6.71 -14.35
CA PRO A 20 11.01 -6.98 -15.76
C PRO A 20 12.07 -8.05 -15.98
N LYS A 21 11.83 -8.96 -16.92
CA LYS A 21 12.76 -10.08 -17.22
C LYS A 21 14.09 -9.60 -17.79
N ASN A 22 14.14 -8.41 -18.36
CA ASN A 22 15.31 -7.79 -18.96
C ASN A 22 15.87 -6.65 -18.09
N ILE A 23 15.93 -6.83 -16.78
CA ILE A 23 16.31 -5.83 -15.77
C ILE A 23 17.66 -5.15 -16.07
N LYS A 24 18.60 -5.84 -16.78
CA LYS A 24 19.87 -5.25 -17.19
C LYS A 24 19.70 -4.10 -18.20
N LYS A 25 18.66 -4.15 -19.04
CA LYS A 25 18.33 -3.10 -20.02
C LYS A 25 17.30 -2.13 -19.47
N ASN A 26 16.37 -2.62 -18.65
CA ASN A 26 15.28 -1.86 -18.04
C ASN A 26 15.41 -1.97 -16.51
N PRO A 27 16.34 -1.22 -15.91
CA PRO A 27 16.45 -1.18 -14.44
C PRO A 27 15.18 -0.59 -13.83
N VAL A 28 14.88 -0.99 -12.60
CA VAL A 28 13.72 -0.50 -11.86
C VAL A 28 14.16 0.22 -10.60
N LEU A 29 13.36 1.21 -10.17
CA LEU A 29 13.47 1.79 -8.85
C LEU A 29 12.72 0.91 -7.85
N ILE A 30 13.41 0.53 -6.79
CA ILE A 30 12.85 -0.29 -5.71
C ILE A 30 12.16 0.58 -4.65
N GLY A 31 11.37 -0.08 -3.80
CA GLY A 31 10.70 0.53 -2.65
C GLY A 31 9.30 1.02 -2.97
N HIS A 32 8.31 0.38 -2.39
CA HIS A 32 6.88 0.65 -2.60
C HIS A 32 6.18 1.24 -1.37
N GLU A 33 6.87 1.34 -0.26
CA GLU A 33 6.39 1.97 0.98
C GLU A 33 7.03 3.34 1.14
N PHE A 34 6.47 4.37 0.51
CA PHE A 34 7.01 5.71 0.61
C PHE A 34 5.94 6.79 0.53
N SER A 35 6.32 7.95 0.99
CA SER A 35 5.61 9.21 0.87
C SER A 35 6.60 10.27 0.42
N GLY A 36 6.10 11.40 -0.01
CA GLY A 36 6.96 12.50 -0.45
C GLY A 36 6.19 13.80 -0.59
N THR A 37 6.86 14.79 -1.15
CA THR A 37 6.26 16.06 -1.51
C THR A 37 6.14 16.14 -3.03
N ILE A 38 4.99 16.62 -3.51
CA ILE A 38 4.76 16.87 -4.94
C ILE A 38 5.64 18.04 -5.36
N ALA A 39 6.71 17.75 -6.08
CA ALA A 39 7.66 18.76 -6.52
C ALA A 39 7.18 19.51 -7.77
N LYS A 40 6.47 18.83 -8.67
CA LYS A 40 5.93 19.39 -9.91
C LYS A 40 4.73 18.59 -10.38
N VAL A 41 3.73 19.30 -10.93
CA VAL A 41 2.50 18.69 -11.45
C VAL A 41 2.45 18.86 -12.97
N GLY A 42 2.22 17.73 -13.67
CA GLY A 42 1.97 17.74 -15.12
C GLY A 42 0.68 18.49 -15.46
N THR A 43 0.64 19.10 -16.66
CA THR A 43 -0.45 19.98 -17.08
C THR A 43 -1.84 19.37 -16.92
N ARG A 44 -1.97 18.07 -17.21
CA ARG A 44 -3.24 17.31 -17.11
C ARG A 44 -3.80 17.26 -15.68
N TRP A 45 -2.95 17.34 -14.66
CA TRP A 45 -3.30 17.04 -13.26
C TRP A 45 -3.29 18.28 -12.35
N LYS A 46 -3.18 19.49 -12.93
CA LYS A 46 -3.06 20.73 -12.17
C LYS A 46 -4.31 21.11 -11.37
N GLU A 47 -5.46 20.60 -11.75
CA GLU A 47 -6.70 20.84 -11.03
C GLU A 47 -6.86 19.89 -9.84
N ASP A 48 -6.24 18.70 -9.92
CA ASP A 48 -6.39 17.64 -8.92
C ASP A 48 -5.27 17.66 -7.86
N TYR A 49 -4.06 18.13 -8.25
CA TYR A 49 -2.86 18.07 -7.41
C TYR A 49 -2.16 19.41 -7.30
N GLN A 50 -1.56 19.64 -6.13
CA GLN A 50 -0.85 20.88 -5.83
C GLN A 50 0.62 20.63 -5.52
N GLU A 51 1.50 21.44 -6.11
CA GLU A 51 2.94 21.46 -5.78
C GLU A 51 3.15 21.87 -4.32
N GLY A 52 4.12 21.24 -3.66
CA GLY A 52 4.40 21.44 -2.24
C GLY A 52 3.57 20.58 -1.28
N LYS A 53 2.48 19.94 -1.74
CA LYS A 53 1.66 19.06 -0.90
C LYS A 53 2.32 17.71 -0.72
N GLN A 54 2.08 17.09 0.45
CA GLN A 54 2.50 15.73 0.75
C GLN A 54 1.58 14.73 0.05
N PHE A 55 2.10 13.55 -0.20
CA PHE A 55 1.33 12.43 -0.75
C PHE A 55 1.64 11.11 -0.07
N VAL A 56 0.68 10.22 -0.16
CA VAL A 56 0.83 8.78 0.11
C VAL A 56 0.53 7.99 -1.14
N LEU A 57 1.09 6.80 -1.21
CA LEU A 57 0.92 5.91 -2.35
C LEU A 57 0.24 4.62 -1.90
N VAL A 58 -0.76 4.19 -2.68
CA VAL A 58 -1.29 2.84 -2.66
C VAL A 58 -0.65 2.09 -3.83
N PRO A 59 0.29 1.17 -3.60
CA PRO A 59 1.14 0.62 -4.66
C PRO A 59 0.49 -0.47 -5.50
N GLU A 60 -0.69 -0.94 -5.15
CA GLU A 60 -1.39 -1.96 -5.92
C GLU A 60 -2.30 -1.31 -6.95
N ILE A 61 -1.87 -1.34 -8.21
CA ILE A 61 -2.68 -0.86 -9.33
C ILE A 61 -3.68 -1.97 -9.68
N PRO A 62 -5.00 -1.72 -9.57
CA PRO A 62 -6.00 -2.74 -9.85
C PRO A 62 -5.85 -3.36 -11.23
N HIS A 63 -5.93 -4.69 -11.30
CA HIS A 63 -5.86 -5.48 -12.52
C HIS A 63 -4.54 -5.40 -13.31
N GLN A 64 -3.45 -4.99 -12.66
CA GLN A 64 -2.11 -4.95 -13.25
C GLN A 64 -1.11 -5.76 -12.41
N ILE A 65 -0.11 -6.33 -13.08
CA ILE A 65 1.04 -6.95 -12.44
C ILE A 65 2.08 -5.88 -12.08
N GLU A 66 2.21 -4.89 -12.94
CA GLU A 66 3.10 -3.75 -12.75
C GLU A 66 2.73 -2.98 -11.48
N SER A 67 3.74 -2.64 -10.72
CA SER A 67 3.57 -1.99 -9.41
C SER A 67 4.71 -1.02 -9.14
N PRO A 68 4.38 0.13 -8.54
CA PRO A 68 5.40 1.07 -8.05
C PRO A 68 6.42 0.38 -7.16
N GLY A 69 7.69 0.71 -7.37
CA GLY A 69 8.79 0.14 -6.60
C GLY A 69 9.17 -1.30 -6.98
N TYR A 70 8.62 -1.82 -8.10
CA TYR A 70 8.94 -3.15 -8.65
C TYR A 70 9.15 -3.12 -10.17
N SER A 71 8.34 -2.36 -10.90
CA SER A 71 8.20 -2.51 -12.34
C SER A 71 8.65 -1.30 -13.14
N TYR A 72 8.72 -0.14 -12.50
CA TYR A 72 8.97 1.13 -13.18
C TYR A 72 10.41 1.61 -13.02
N PRO A 73 11.04 2.11 -14.12
CA PRO A 73 12.41 2.64 -14.05
C PRO A 73 12.50 4.01 -13.35
N TYR A 74 11.39 4.76 -13.25
CA TYR A 74 11.36 6.12 -12.71
C TYR A 74 10.49 6.28 -11.48
N PHE A 75 9.89 5.18 -11.00
CA PHE A 75 8.91 5.24 -9.94
C PHE A 75 9.15 4.21 -8.84
N GLY A 76 9.64 4.67 -7.71
CA GLY A 76 9.93 3.90 -6.51
C GLY A 76 10.52 4.79 -5.42
N GLY A 77 10.43 4.34 -4.17
CA GLY A 77 10.80 5.14 -3.00
C GLY A 77 12.31 5.25 -2.73
N ALA A 78 13.14 4.46 -3.40
CA ALA A 78 14.60 4.51 -3.23
C ALA A 78 15.26 5.56 -4.15
N ALA A 79 14.66 6.74 -4.22
CA ALA A 79 15.15 7.86 -5.03
C ALA A 79 14.82 9.19 -4.35
N THR A 80 15.63 10.22 -4.63
CA THR A 80 15.36 11.60 -4.18
C THR A 80 14.15 12.19 -4.90
N TYR A 81 14.04 11.90 -6.19
CA TYR A 81 12.89 12.27 -7.04
C TYR A 81 12.43 11.05 -7.83
N CYS A 82 11.14 10.93 -8.02
CA CYS A 82 10.56 9.94 -8.90
C CYS A 82 9.46 10.58 -9.76
N ILE A 83 9.15 9.94 -10.90
CA ILE A 83 8.04 10.34 -11.76
C ILE A 83 6.90 9.39 -11.50
N ILE A 84 5.75 9.92 -11.11
CA ILE A 84 4.53 9.14 -10.88
C ILE A 84 3.82 8.97 -12.23
N PRO A 85 3.65 7.74 -12.73
CA PRO A 85 2.99 7.47 -14.00
C PRO A 85 1.50 7.85 -13.98
N ALA A 86 0.96 8.20 -15.14
CA ALA A 86 -0.43 8.62 -15.28
C ALA A 86 -1.42 7.51 -14.85
N ASP A 87 -1.14 6.25 -15.17
CA ASP A 87 -1.96 5.09 -14.80
C ASP A 87 -2.11 4.93 -13.28
N VAL A 88 -1.08 5.26 -12.51
CA VAL A 88 -1.11 5.27 -11.03
C VAL A 88 -2.10 6.32 -10.52
N ILE A 89 -2.10 7.50 -11.15
CA ILE A 89 -3.00 8.60 -10.79
C ILE A 89 -4.43 8.28 -11.20
N GLU A 90 -4.64 7.84 -12.44
CA GLU A 90 -5.95 7.48 -13.00
C GLU A 90 -6.65 6.37 -12.20
N LYS A 91 -5.90 5.48 -11.59
CA LYS A 91 -6.41 4.40 -10.74
C LYS A 91 -6.60 4.81 -9.27
N GLY A 92 -6.41 6.08 -8.93
CA GLY A 92 -6.59 6.59 -7.58
C GLY A 92 -5.54 6.09 -6.57
N CYS A 93 -4.37 5.67 -7.06
CA CYS A 93 -3.32 5.14 -6.21
C CYS A 93 -2.44 6.23 -5.58
N LEU A 94 -2.56 7.49 -6.02
CA LEU A 94 -1.87 8.64 -5.44
C LEU A 94 -2.89 9.50 -4.68
N LEU A 95 -2.66 9.68 -3.38
CA LEU A 95 -3.52 10.47 -2.51
C LEU A 95 -2.72 11.62 -1.91
N GLN A 96 -3.23 12.86 -2.01
CA GLN A 96 -2.72 13.99 -1.24
C GLN A 96 -3.20 13.84 0.19
N TYR A 97 -2.29 13.89 1.13
CA TYR A 97 -2.58 13.80 2.55
C TYR A 97 -1.49 14.51 3.35
N GLU A 98 -1.88 15.25 4.36
CA GLU A 98 -0.95 15.94 5.26
C GLU A 98 -0.86 15.20 6.59
N ALA A 99 0.37 15.01 7.07
CA ALA A 99 0.67 14.45 8.37
C ALA A 99 1.88 15.16 8.98
N ASP A 100 2.07 14.98 10.27
CA ASP A 100 3.19 15.60 10.99
C ASP A 100 4.54 15.02 10.56
N SER A 101 4.55 13.78 10.02
CA SER A 101 5.78 13.16 9.55
C SER A 101 5.59 12.29 8.30
N PHE A 102 6.60 12.29 7.43
CA PHE A 102 6.67 11.39 6.28
C PHE A 102 6.73 9.91 6.68
N TYR A 103 7.20 9.62 7.90
CA TYR A 103 7.23 8.26 8.44
C TYR A 103 5.81 7.69 8.57
N GLU A 104 4.88 8.47 9.10
CA GLU A 104 3.47 8.06 9.22
C GLU A 104 2.85 7.83 7.85
N LEU A 105 3.07 8.75 6.92
CA LEU A 105 2.58 8.63 5.54
C LEU A 105 3.14 7.38 4.84
N ALA A 106 4.41 7.06 5.05
CA ALA A 106 5.04 5.88 4.47
C ALA A 106 4.47 4.54 5.00
N GLN A 107 3.78 4.55 6.15
CA GLN A 107 3.08 3.37 6.69
C GLN A 107 1.71 3.12 6.02
N ALA A 108 1.20 4.07 5.25
CA ALA A 108 -0.14 3.97 4.65
C ALA A 108 -0.32 2.71 3.79
N GLN A 109 0.73 2.27 3.10
CA GLN A 109 0.69 1.04 2.30
C GLN A 109 0.46 -0.21 3.17
N ALA A 110 1.22 -0.35 4.26
CA ALA A 110 1.07 -1.48 5.18
C ALA A 110 -0.30 -1.46 5.87
N LEU A 111 -0.75 -0.27 6.29
CA LEU A 111 -2.07 -0.09 6.88
C LEU A 111 -3.19 -0.43 5.89
N TYR A 112 -3.07 -0.04 4.62
CA TYR A 112 -4.04 -0.39 3.58
C TYR A 112 -4.24 -1.89 3.48
N SER A 113 -3.15 -2.67 3.44
CA SER A 113 -3.23 -4.14 3.39
C SER A 113 -3.98 -4.72 4.60
N ILE A 114 -3.79 -4.16 5.79
CA ILE A 114 -4.50 -4.56 7.00
C ILE A 114 -5.99 -4.23 6.90
N VAL A 115 -6.32 -2.99 6.54
CA VAL A 115 -7.71 -2.54 6.39
C VAL A 115 -8.46 -3.45 5.40
N VAL A 116 -7.88 -3.67 4.22
CA VAL A 116 -8.46 -4.57 3.20
C VAL A 116 -8.66 -5.97 3.75
N SER A 117 -7.67 -6.53 4.46
CA SER A 117 -7.79 -7.87 5.05
C SER A 117 -8.97 -7.99 6.02
N PHE A 118 -9.18 -7.00 6.88
CA PHE A 118 -10.32 -7.00 7.81
C PHE A 118 -11.66 -6.80 7.11
N HIS A 119 -11.73 -5.97 6.08
CA HIS A 119 -12.94 -5.76 5.30
C HIS A 119 -13.29 -6.90 4.34
N SER A 120 -12.29 -7.63 3.86
CA SER A 120 -12.47 -8.80 2.99
C SER A 120 -12.77 -10.09 3.75
N ASN A 121 -12.64 -10.09 5.06
CA ASN A 121 -13.08 -11.21 5.89
C ASN A 121 -14.61 -11.32 5.90
N TYR A 122 -15.08 -12.50 6.21
CA TYR A 122 -16.50 -12.73 6.43
C TYR A 122 -16.71 -13.71 7.58
N HIS A 123 -17.92 -13.72 8.13
CA HIS A 123 -18.40 -14.67 9.10
C HIS A 123 -19.80 -15.16 8.72
N SER A 124 -20.15 -16.37 9.12
CA SER A 124 -21.46 -16.94 8.85
C SER A 124 -22.50 -16.32 9.80
N LYS A 125 -23.70 -16.06 9.28
CA LYS A 125 -24.86 -15.74 10.09
C LYS A 125 -25.35 -17.04 10.73
N GLU A 126 -25.55 -17.02 12.05
CA GLU A 126 -25.99 -18.20 12.80
C GLU A 126 -27.32 -18.75 12.25
N GLY A 127 -27.37 -20.06 12.03
CA GLY A 127 -28.56 -20.75 11.52
C GLY A 127 -28.82 -20.59 10.03
N THR A 128 -27.91 -19.98 9.26
CA THR A 128 -28.04 -19.79 7.80
C THR A 128 -26.74 -20.11 7.09
N HIS A 129 -26.78 -20.16 5.74
CA HIS A 129 -25.59 -20.24 4.88
C HIS A 129 -25.13 -18.85 4.42
N ASP A 130 -25.73 -17.77 4.92
CA ASP A 130 -25.37 -16.41 4.53
C ASP A 130 -24.02 -15.99 5.13
N HIS A 131 -23.28 -15.22 4.36
CA HIS A 131 -22.02 -14.61 4.78
C HIS A 131 -22.20 -13.11 5.01
N ILE A 132 -21.68 -12.64 6.13
CA ILE A 132 -21.65 -11.23 6.48
C ILE A 132 -20.21 -10.77 6.35
N SER A 133 -19.94 -9.75 5.52
CA SER A 133 -18.60 -9.19 5.34
C SER A 133 -18.11 -8.48 6.60
N GLY A 134 -16.81 -8.54 6.80
CA GLY A 134 -16.11 -7.95 7.94
C GLY A 134 -16.02 -8.90 9.15
N ILE A 135 -15.47 -8.40 10.22
CA ILE A 135 -15.30 -9.16 11.48
C ILE A 135 -16.60 -9.19 12.27
N LYS A 136 -16.84 -10.30 12.97
CA LYS A 136 -18.00 -10.47 13.85
C LYS A 136 -17.87 -9.59 15.09
N GLU A 137 -18.84 -8.70 15.30
CA GLU A 137 -18.93 -7.89 16.53
C GLU A 137 -19.03 -8.79 17.77
N GLY A 138 -18.21 -8.53 18.80
CA GLY A 138 -18.16 -9.34 20.00
C GLY A 138 -17.59 -10.75 19.81
N GLY A 139 -17.16 -11.10 18.58
CA GLY A 139 -16.44 -12.35 18.29
C GLY A 139 -14.99 -12.31 18.76
N ASN A 140 -14.30 -13.45 18.70
CA ASN A 140 -12.87 -13.51 19.03
C ASN A 140 -12.03 -13.28 17.76
N THR A 141 -11.00 -12.44 17.88
CA THR A 141 -10.01 -12.24 16.80
C THR A 141 -8.65 -12.72 17.28
N ILE A 142 -8.01 -13.54 16.48
CA ILE A 142 -6.64 -14.04 16.72
C ILE A 142 -5.74 -13.47 15.63
N ILE A 143 -4.66 -12.80 16.04
CA ILE A 143 -3.67 -12.22 15.14
C ILE A 143 -2.36 -12.99 15.32
N LEU A 144 -2.06 -13.86 14.36
CA LEU A 144 -0.79 -14.57 14.33
C LEU A 144 0.33 -13.62 13.92
N GLY A 145 1.44 -13.61 14.68
CA GLY A 145 2.51 -12.62 14.48
C GLY A 145 2.17 -11.24 15.03
N GLY A 146 1.29 -11.15 16.04
CA GLY A 146 0.80 -9.90 16.64
C GLY A 146 1.89 -8.97 17.18
N ALA A 147 3.07 -9.47 17.54
CA ALA A 147 4.20 -8.68 17.99
C ALA A 147 5.04 -8.04 16.86
N GLY A 148 4.82 -8.44 15.60
CA GLY A 148 5.47 -7.83 14.45
C GLY A 148 4.83 -6.51 14.01
N PRO A 149 5.48 -5.73 13.13
CA PRO A 149 4.98 -4.42 12.70
C PRO A 149 3.55 -4.47 12.16
N MET A 150 3.25 -5.41 11.26
CA MET A 150 1.91 -5.60 10.71
C MET A 150 0.90 -6.02 11.78
N GLY A 151 1.30 -6.91 12.69
CA GLY A 151 0.47 -7.36 13.79
C GLY A 151 0.10 -6.23 14.76
N LEU A 152 1.06 -5.39 15.11
CA LEU A 152 0.82 -4.21 15.95
C LEU A 152 -0.13 -3.21 15.29
N MET A 153 0.02 -2.97 13.98
CA MET A 153 -0.92 -2.14 13.21
C MET A 153 -2.32 -2.76 13.17
N ALA A 154 -2.42 -4.08 12.99
CA ALA A 154 -3.69 -4.80 12.99
C ALA A 154 -4.41 -4.68 14.36
N ILE A 155 -3.67 -4.87 15.45
CA ILE A 155 -4.20 -4.66 16.81
C ILE A 155 -4.71 -3.23 16.99
N ARG A 156 -3.90 -2.23 16.60
CA ARG A 156 -4.29 -0.82 16.69
C ARG A 156 -5.53 -0.51 15.87
N TYR A 157 -5.61 -1.05 14.65
CA TYR A 157 -6.76 -0.88 13.77
C TYR A 157 -8.03 -1.45 14.39
N VAL A 158 -7.99 -2.70 14.86
CA VAL A 158 -9.14 -3.37 15.49
C VAL A 158 -9.63 -2.64 16.74
N LEU A 159 -8.69 -2.18 17.59
CA LEU A 159 -9.03 -1.39 18.78
C LEU A 159 -9.71 -0.05 18.45
N GLY A 160 -9.44 0.51 17.26
CA GLY A 160 -10.06 1.74 16.75
C GLY A 160 -11.43 1.54 16.10
N MET A 161 -11.85 0.31 15.79
CA MET A 161 -13.13 0.04 15.13
C MET A 161 -14.31 0.39 16.03
N LYS A 162 -15.43 0.89 15.43
CA LYS A 162 -16.69 1.14 16.15
C LYS A 162 -17.33 -0.16 16.63
N LYS A 163 -17.34 -1.17 15.75
CA LYS A 163 -17.80 -2.54 16.07
C LYS A 163 -16.58 -3.41 16.28
N LYS A 164 -16.30 -3.75 17.52
CA LYS A 164 -15.08 -4.47 17.91
C LYS A 164 -15.33 -5.95 18.12
N PRO A 165 -14.38 -6.83 17.78
CA PRO A 165 -14.31 -8.16 18.36
C PRO A 165 -13.93 -8.06 19.85
N ARG A 166 -13.97 -9.18 20.54
CA ARG A 166 -13.42 -9.33 21.90
C ARG A 166 -11.92 -9.52 21.84
#